data_72d63a6b17fed940eed512806fd6c41c
#
_entry.id   72d63a6b17fed940eed512806fd6c41c
#
_cell.length_a   1.000
_cell.length_b   1.000
_cell.length_c   1.000
_cell.angle_alpha   90.00
_cell.angle_beta   90.00
_cell.angle_gamma   90.00
#
_symmetry.space_group_name_H-M   'P 1'
#
loop_
_entity.id
_entity.type
_entity.pdbx_description
1 polymer ?
#
loop_
_entity_poly.entity_id
_entity_poly.type
_entity_poly.pdbx_seq_one_letter_code
_entity_poly.pdbx_strand_id
1 'polypeptide(L)'
;MLTSNGPSRTVRVLLVDDDTELGELVGEYLAREGFSLEIEADGTRAVDRALSGDIRLIVLDVMRPGVSGVDIFRHLRAASRVPVLMLTARGDDVDRIVGLELGADDYLSKPFNPRELVARIRAVLRRSLSGPAGDAAEPTEERLGVDDVEVDVRRHVVRRAGAPVELTAVEFNVLEILLRAAGTVVRRDELARGALGRALMPFDRSLDVHVSRLRKKLGPRADGGERIRALRAVGYLYARGDS
;
A
#
# COMPACT_ATOMS: atom_id res chain seq x y z
N MET A 1 40.71 -10.98 -3.47
CA MET A 1 39.74 -11.54 -2.51
C MET A 1 38.36 -11.11 -2.99
N LEU A 2 37.65 -12.02 -3.65
CA LEU A 2 36.30 -11.79 -4.19
C LEU A 2 35.32 -11.98 -3.04
N THR A 3 34.65 -10.91 -2.62
CA THR A 3 33.58 -10.97 -1.63
C THR A 3 32.39 -11.70 -2.25
N SER A 4 32.10 -12.88 -1.73
CA SER A 4 30.96 -13.72 -2.03
C SER A 4 29.67 -12.91 -1.78
N ASN A 5 29.03 -12.47 -2.87
CA ASN A 5 27.69 -11.96 -2.84
C ASN A 5 26.76 -13.17 -2.66
N GLY A 6 26.22 -13.36 -1.45
CA GLY A 6 25.25 -14.44 -1.19
C GLY A 6 24.07 -14.31 -2.17
N PRO A 7 23.33 -15.41 -2.46
CA PRO A 7 22.25 -15.41 -3.44
C PRO A 7 21.23 -14.34 -3.10
N SER A 8 21.15 -13.30 -3.93
CA SER A 8 20.14 -12.27 -3.85
C SER A 8 18.77 -12.97 -3.91
N ARG A 9 18.05 -12.96 -2.80
CA ARG A 9 16.77 -13.66 -2.66
C ARG A 9 15.79 -12.97 -3.61
N THR A 10 15.55 -13.59 -4.77
CA THR A 10 14.64 -13.06 -5.79
C THR A 10 13.27 -12.85 -5.18
N VAL A 11 12.71 -11.65 -5.32
CA VAL A 11 11.41 -11.30 -4.74
C VAL A 11 10.31 -11.94 -5.57
N ARG A 12 9.48 -12.78 -4.93
CA ARG A 12 8.36 -13.46 -5.60
C ARG A 12 7.13 -12.59 -5.64
N VAL A 13 6.59 -12.45 -6.85
CA VAL A 13 5.34 -11.72 -7.15
C VAL A 13 4.34 -12.74 -7.71
N LEU A 14 3.12 -12.75 -7.21
CA LEU A 14 2.02 -13.54 -7.74
C LEU A 14 1.16 -12.66 -8.64
N LEU A 15 1.02 -13.02 -9.91
CA LEU A 15 0.04 -12.42 -10.82
C LEU A 15 -1.21 -13.31 -10.83
N VAL A 16 -2.35 -12.73 -10.50
CA VAL A 16 -3.65 -13.38 -10.57
C VAL A 16 -4.41 -12.78 -11.74
N ASP A 17 -4.30 -13.42 -12.90
CA ASP A 17 -4.84 -12.96 -14.18
C ASP A 17 -5.09 -14.18 -15.08
N ASP A 18 -6.17 -14.21 -15.83
CA ASP A 18 -6.49 -15.27 -16.80
C ASP A 18 -5.84 -15.03 -18.18
N ASP A 19 -5.31 -13.83 -18.41
CA ASP A 19 -4.52 -13.49 -19.61
C ASP A 19 -3.08 -14.02 -19.46
N THR A 20 -2.89 -15.28 -19.89
CA THR A 20 -1.57 -15.94 -19.80
C THR A 20 -0.54 -15.31 -20.72
N GLU A 21 -0.92 -14.77 -21.89
CA GLU A 21 0.01 -14.10 -22.82
C GLU A 21 0.57 -12.81 -22.18
N LEU A 22 -0.31 -12.01 -21.58
CA LEU A 22 0.10 -10.84 -20.80
C LEU A 22 1.01 -11.26 -19.64
N GLY A 23 0.67 -12.36 -18.95
CA GLY A 23 1.45 -12.90 -17.85
C GLY A 23 2.87 -13.28 -18.26
N GLU A 24 3.05 -13.95 -19.39
CA GLU A 24 4.37 -14.34 -19.92
C GLU A 24 5.21 -13.10 -20.26
N LEU A 25 4.64 -12.14 -21.01
CA LEU A 25 5.34 -10.89 -21.36
C LEU A 25 5.77 -10.09 -20.14
N VAL A 26 4.88 -9.98 -19.16
CA VAL A 26 5.17 -9.30 -17.88
C VAL A 26 6.23 -10.08 -17.10
N GLY A 27 6.18 -11.42 -17.10
CA GLY A 27 7.14 -12.29 -16.44
C GLY A 27 8.57 -12.12 -16.95
N GLU A 28 8.74 -12.09 -18.26
CA GLU A 28 10.06 -11.83 -18.87
C GLU A 28 10.63 -10.46 -18.47
N TYR A 29 9.77 -9.44 -18.45
CA TYR A 29 10.19 -8.11 -18.07
C TYR A 29 10.57 -8.04 -16.59
N LEU A 30 9.74 -8.60 -15.71
CA LEU A 30 9.97 -8.65 -14.27
C LEU A 30 11.23 -9.43 -13.91
N ALA A 31 11.53 -10.53 -14.62
CA ALA A 31 12.75 -11.31 -14.41
C ALA A 31 14.02 -10.48 -14.64
N ARG A 32 14.04 -9.65 -15.68
CA ARG A 32 15.16 -8.72 -15.96
C ARG A 32 15.32 -7.65 -14.87
N GLU A 33 14.25 -7.34 -14.16
CA GLU A 33 14.22 -6.36 -13.07
C GLU A 33 14.45 -6.97 -11.68
N GLY A 34 14.78 -8.28 -11.61
CA GLY A 34 15.14 -9.00 -10.37
C GLY A 34 13.96 -9.58 -9.60
N PHE A 35 12.79 -9.71 -10.23
CA PHE A 35 11.60 -10.35 -9.66
C PHE A 35 11.40 -11.75 -10.24
N SER A 36 10.73 -12.62 -9.48
CA SER A 36 10.20 -13.89 -9.97
C SER A 36 8.68 -13.79 -10.02
N LEU A 37 8.10 -13.89 -11.21
CA LEU A 37 6.66 -13.90 -11.38
C LEU A 37 6.14 -15.33 -11.38
N GLU A 38 5.07 -15.56 -10.64
CA GLU A 38 4.23 -16.73 -10.71
C GLU A 38 2.84 -16.31 -11.16
N ILE A 39 2.24 -17.07 -12.06
CA ILE A 39 0.93 -16.76 -12.65
C ILE A 39 -0.07 -17.78 -12.13
N GLU A 40 -1.20 -17.30 -11.62
CA GLU A 40 -2.34 -18.12 -11.22
C GLU A 40 -3.59 -17.63 -11.92
N ALA A 41 -4.08 -18.45 -12.82
CA ALA A 41 -5.29 -18.15 -13.59
C ALA A 41 -6.58 -18.46 -12.81
N ASP A 42 -6.52 -19.34 -11.82
CA ASP A 42 -7.68 -19.71 -11.00
C ASP A 42 -7.75 -18.84 -9.73
N GLY A 43 -8.77 -17.99 -9.64
CA GLY A 43 -8.96 -17.12 -8.49
C GLY A 43 -9.18 -17.85 -7.17
N THR A 44 -9.68 -19.09 -7.20
CA THR A 44 -9.89 -19.88 -5.97
C THR A 44 -8.56 -20.38 -5.40
N ARG A 45 -7.61 -20.71 -6.26
CA ARG A 45 -6.24 -21.11 -5.88
C ARG A 45 -5.37 -19.92 -5.47
N ALA A 46 -5.66 -18.74 -6.01
CA ALA A 46 -4.88 -17.55 -5.75
C ALA A 46 -4.78 -17.22 -4.26
N VAL A 47 -5.85 -17.44 -3.49
CA VAL A 47 -5.87 -17.22 -2.04
C VAL A 47 -4.92 -18.18 -1.34
N ASP A 48 -5.03 -19.48 -1.58
CA ASP A 48 -4.18 -20.50 -0.97
C ASP A 48 -2.70 -20.27 -1.34
N ARG A 49 -2.46 -19.95 -2.61
CA ARG A 49 -1.11 -19.68 -3.10
C ARG A 49 -0.49 -18.44 -2.46
N ALA A 50 -1.27 -17.38 -2.29
CA ALA A 50 -0.83 -16.17 -1.61
C ALA A 50 -0.48 -16.40 -0.13
N LEU A 51 -1.15 -17.36 0.51
CA LEU A 51 -0.94 -17.70 1.93
C LEU A 51 0.25 -18.64 2.17
N SER A 52 0.90 -19.18 1.15
CA SER A 52 2.05 -20.09 1.28
C SER A 52 3.31 -19.46 1.94
N GLY A 53 3.29 -18.13 2.17
CA GLY A 53 4.30 -17.41 2.96
C GLY A 53 5.56 -16.96 2.18
N ASP A 54 5.71 -17.33 0.92
CA ASP A 54 6.85 -16.96 0.07
C ASP A 54 6.54 -15.81 -0.91
N ILE A 55 5.27 -15.50 -1.15
CA ILE A 55 4.81 -14.38 -1.97
C ILE A 55 5.00 -13.06 -1.21
N ARG A 56 5.63 -12.09 -1.86
CA ARG A 56 5.91 -10.78 -1.27
C ARG A 56 4.99 -9.67 -1.77
N LEU A 57 4.35 -9.86 -2.92
CA LEU A 57 3.38 -8.95 -3.49
C LEU A 57 2.45 -9.72 -4.43
N ILE A 58 1.19 -9.32 -4.47
CA ILE A 58 0.18 -9.85 -5.38
C ILE A 58 -0.19 -8.75 -6.37
N VAL A 59 -0.17 -9.09 -7.67
CA VAL A 59 -0.78 -8.28 -8.74
C VAL A 59 -2.08 -8.98 -9.10
N LEU A 60 -3.21 -8.31 -8.87
CA LEU A 60 -4.54 -8.91 -9.02
C LEU A 60 -5.35 -8.19 -10.10
N ASP A 61 -5.72 -8.90 -11.15
CA ASP A 61 -6.70 -8.37 -12.10
C ASP A 61 -8.10 -8.38 -11.48
N VAL A 62 -8.76 -7.23 -11.54
CA VAL A 62 -10.14 -7.06 -11.05
C VAL A 62 -11.15 -7.59 -12.08
N MET A 63 -10.85 -7.41 -13.37
CA MET A 63 -11.75 -7.70 -14.48
C MET A 63 -11.55 -9.13 -15.00
N ARG A 64 -11.94 -10.11 -14.20
CA ARG A 64 -11.79 -11.53 -14.53
C ARG A 64 -13.14 -12.21 -14.76
N PRO A 65 -13.24 -13.17 -15.70
CA PRO A 65 -14.41 -14.02 -15.78
C PRO A 65 -14.50 -14.96 -14.56
N GLY A 66 -15.72 -15.29 -14.15
CA GLY A 66 -15.97 -16.18 -13.02
C GLY A 66 -15.93 -15.47 -11.67
N VAL A 67 -14.97 -15.79 -10.82
CA VAL A 67 -14.86 -15.16 -9.49
C VAL A 67 -14.31 -13.74 -9.61
N SER A 68 -15.07 -12.77 -9.13
CA SER A 68 -14.68 -11.35 -9.16
C SER A 68 -13.35 -11.12 -8.45
N GLY A 69 -12.43 -10.35 -9.08
CA GLY A 69 -11.18 -9.97 -8.44
C GLY A 69 -11.39 -9.22 -7.12
N VAL A 70 -12.50 -8.52 -6.96
CA VAL A 70 -12.90 -7.87 -5.69
C VAL A 70 -13.19 -8.90 -4.60
N ASP A 71 -13.85 -10.01 -4.92
CA ASP A 71 -14.15 -11.06 -3.96
C ASP A 71 -12.89 -11.85 -3.58
N ILE A 72 -12.02 -12.14 -4.55
CA ILE A 72 -10.69 -12.71 -4.28
C ILE A 72 -9.92 -11.79 -3.32
N PHE A 73 -9.93 -10.49 -3.59
CA PHE A 73 -9.27 -9.52 -2.73
C PHE A 73 -9.82 -9.48 -1.31
N ARG A 74 -11.15 -9.55 -1.13
CA ARG A 74 -11.77 -9.61 0.21
C ARG A 74 -11.28 -10.83 0.99
N HIS A 75 -11.25 -12.01 0.35
CA HIS A 75 -10.74 -13.23 0.97
C HIS A 75 -9.25 -13.12 1.32
N LEU A 76 -8.45 -12.57 0.41
CA LEU A 76 -7.02 -12.30 0.67
C LEU A 76 -6.83 -11.39 1.88
N ARG A 77 -7.59 -10.31 1.98
CA ARG A 77 -7.46 -9.34 3.09
C ARG A 77 -7.95 -9.88 4.43
N ALA A 78 -8.91 -10.79 4.42
CA ALA A 78 -9.35 -11.49 5.64
C ALA A 78 -8.25 -12.41 6.21
N ALA A 79 -7.39 -12.97 5.34
CA ALA A 79 -6.42 -14.00 5.71
C ALA A 79 -4.94 -13.53 5.64
N SER A 80 -4.63 -12.43 4.95
CA SER A 80 -3.25 -12.00 4.68
C SER A 80 -3.08 -10.48 4.64
N ARG A 81 -1.89 -10.04 5.02
CA ARG A 81 -1.41 -8.65 4.87
C ARG A 81 -0.43 -8.47 3.71
N VAL A 82 -0.25 -9.49 2.88
CA VAL A 82 0.58 -9.36 1.68
C VAL A 82 0.10 -8.19 0.84
N PRO A 83 1.00 -7.29 0.41
CA PRO A 83 0.63 -6.14 -0.41
C PRO A 83 -0.05 -6.56 -1.71
N VAL A 84 -1.08 -5.81 -2.11
CA VAL A 84 -1.84 -6.06 -3.35
C VAL A 84 -1.85 -4.82 -4.22
N LEU A 85 -1.35 -4.98 -5.45
CA LEU A 85 -1.48 -4.03 -6.56
C LEU A 85 -2.62 -4.51 -7.47
N MET A 86 -3.67 -3.72 -7.63
CA MET A 86 -4.80 -4.08 -8.47
C MET A 86 -4.61 -3.64 -9.92
N LEU A 87 -4.92 -4.51 -10.87
CA LEU A 87 -5.07 -4.16 -12.28
C LEU A 87 -6.55 -3.88 -12.56
N THR A 88 -6.85 -2.75 -13.21
CA THR A 88 -8.22 -2.30 -13.50
C THR A 88 -8.38 -1.93 -14.97
N ALA A 89 -9.60 -1.97 -15.50
CA ALA A 89 -9.84 -1.44 -16.83
C ALA A 89 -9.70 0.09 -16.88
N ARG A 90 -9.38 0.61 -18.05
CA ARG A 90 -9.31 2.05 -18.28
C ARG A 90 -10.71 2.66 -18.18
N GLY A 91 -10.87 3.65 -17.30
CA GLY A 91 -12.14 4.36 -17.11
C GLY A 91 -13.06 3.77 -16.05
N ASP A 92 -12.68 2.66 -15.43
CA ASP A 92 -13.44 2.08 -14.32
C ASP A 92 -13.02 2.70 -12.98
N ASP A 93 -13.53 3.91 -12.74
CA ASP A 93 -13.28 4.62 -11.48
C ASP A 93 -13.96 3.92 -10.28
N VAL A 94 -15.04 3.17 -10.52
CA VAL A 94 -15.79 2.49 -9.47
C VAL A 94 -14.97 1.32 -8.90
N ASP A 95 -14.48 0.43 -9.75
CA ASP A 95 -13.67 -0.72 -9.31
C ASP A 95 -12.35 -0.28 -8.67
N ARG A 96 -11.74 0.79 -9.20
CA ARG A 96 -10.55 1.41 -8.61
C ARG A 96 -10.81 1.94 -7.21
N ILE A 97 -11.90 2.67 -7.02
CA ILE A 97 -12.27 3.22 -5.71
C ILE A 97 -12.62 2.10 -4.75
N VAL A 98 -13.44 1.12 -5.20
CA VAL A 98 -13.82 -0.04 -4.38
C VAL A 98 -12.58 -0.83 -3.96
N GLY A 99 -11.66 -1.13 -4.87
CA GLY A 99 -10.42 -1.83 -4.54
C GLY A 99 -9.56 -1.11 -3.51
N LEU A 100 -9.36 0.18 -3.67
CA LEU A 100 -8.66 1.01 -2.71
C LEU A 100 -9.43 1.12 -1.40
N GLU A 101 -10.75 1.26 -1.41
CA GLU A 101 -11.60 1.26 -0.21
C GLU A 101 -11.58 -0.07 0.54
N LEU A 102 -11.35 -1.18 -0.13
CA LEU A 102 -11.18 -2.49 0.49
C LEU A 102 -9.77 -2.73 1.04
N GLY A 103 -8.74 -1.97 0.65
CA GLY A 103 -7.40 -2.07 1.20
C GLY A 103 -6.27 -2.45 0.25
N ALA A 104 -6.47 -2.30 -1.05
CA ALA A 104 -5.38 -2.40 -2.00
C ALA A 104 -4.31 -1.33 -1.72
N ASP A 105 -3.05 -1.69 -1.94
CA ASP A 105 -1.93 -0.80 -1.66
C ASP A 105 -1.65 0.16 -2.82
N ASP A 106 -1.97 -0.22 -4.05
CA ASP A 106 -1.97 0.63 -5.24
C ASP A 106 -2.85 0.01 -6.34
N TYR A 107 -3.01 0.71 -7.46
CA TYR A 107 -3.68 0.20 -8.65
C TYR A 107 -2.93 0.63 -9.92
N LEU A 108 -3.18 -0.09 -11.02
CA LEU A 108 -2.66 0.21 -12.35
C LEU A 108 -3.72 -0.10 -13.40
N SER A 109 -4.01 0.85 -14.30
CA SER A 109 -5.03 0.66 -15.34
C SER A 109 -4.46 -0.06 -16.56
N LYS A 110 -5.18 -1.05 -17.07
CA LYS A 110 -4.92 -1.70 -18.38
C LYS A 110 -5.42 -0.78 -19.53
N PRO A 111 -4.69 -0.67 -20.65
CA PRO A 111 -3.36 -1.19 -20.90
C PRO A 111 -2.28 -0.37 -20.16
N PHE A 112 -1.24 -1.02 -19.66
CA PHE A 112 -0.17 -0.39 -18.91
C PHE A 112 1.20 -0.61 -19.56
N ASN A 113 2.15 0.24 -19.23
CA ASN A 113 3.54 0.05 -19.58
C ASN A 113 4.22 -0.86 -18.53
N PRO A 114 4.94 -1.93 -18.92
CA PRO A 114 5.65 -2.80 -17.98
C PRO A 114 6.60 -2.04 -17.03
N ARG A 115 7.20 -0.95 -17.49
CA ARG A 115 8.03 -0.07 -16.64
C ARG A 115 7.22 0.57 -15.49
N GLU A 116 5.97 0.94 -15.77
CA GLU A 116 5.08 1.50 -14.76
C GLU A 116 4.71 0.44 -13.72
N LEU A 117 4.40 -0.79 -14.17
CA LEU A 117 4.14 -1.91 -13.26
C LEU A 117 5.32 -2.16 -12.32
N VAL A 118 6.55 -2.25 -12.85
CA VAL A 118 7.77 -2.42 -12.04
C VAL A 118 7.96 -1.27 -11.05
N ALA A 119 7.76 -0.03 -11.48
CA ALA A 119 7.90 1.13 -10.59
C ALA A 119 6.90 1.06 -9.42
N ARG A 120 5.66 0.63 -9.69
CA ARG A 120 4.63 0.46 -8.65
C ARG A 120 4.93 -0.73 -7.72
N ILE A 121 5.34 -1.87 -8.27
CA ILE A 121 5.79 -3.03 -7.48
C ILE A 121 6.90 -2.61 -6.52
N ARG A 122 7.93 -1.92 -7.01
CA ARG A 122 9.04 -1.42 -6.17
C ARG A 122 8.56 -0.44 -5.10
N ALA A 123 7.64 0.47 -5.46
CA ALA A 123 7.09 1.43 -4.52
C ALA A 123 6.28 0.74 -3.41
N VAL A 124 5.45 -0.25 -3.75
CA VAL A 124 4.66 -1.02 -2.78
C VAL A 124 5.58 -1.86 -1.87
N LEU A 125 6.55 -2.58 -2.44
CA LEU A 125 7.49 -3.41 -1.68
C LEU A 125 8.38 -2.58 -0.75
N ARG A 126 8.89 -1.43 -1.20
CA ARG A 126 9.68 -0.55 -0.34
C ARG A 126 8.89 -0.15 0.90
N ARG A 127 7.62 0.18 0.77
CA ARG A 127 6.73 0.53 1.89
C ARG A 127 6.48 -0.64 2.83
N SER A 128 6.30 -1.85 2.30
CA SER A 128 6.09 -3.05 3.11
C SER A 128 7.35 -3.58 3.77
N LEU A 129 8.53 -3.25 3.22
CA LEU A 129 9.84 -3.66 3.74
C LEU A 129 10.49 -2.58 4.61
N SER A 130 9.93 -1.37 4.68
CA SER A 130 10.37 -0.30 5.59
C SER A 130 9.97 -0.57 7.05
N GLY A 131 9.82 -1.85 7.42
CA GLY A 131 10.03 -2.32 8.77
C GLY A 131 11.53 -2.33 9.09
N PRO A 132 11.96 -2.48 10.35
CA PRO A 132 13.30 -2.15 10.84
C PRO A 132 14.37 -3.11 10.31
N ALA A 133 14.88 -2.86 9.10
CA ALA A 133 16.08 -3.52 8.59
C ALA A 133 16.88 -2.55 7.72
N GLY A 134 17.76 -1.80 8.33
CA GLY A 134 18.71 -0.91 7.69
C GLY A 134 19.43 -0.05 8.70
N ASP A 135 20.66 -0.46 9.03
CA ASP A 135 21.72 0.21 9.75
C ASP A 135 21.59 0.36 11.28
N ALA A 136 22.59 -0.26 11.92
CA ALA A 136 22.91 -0.18 13.33
C ALA A 136 23.21 1.26 13.77
N ALA A 137 22.18 1.99 14.15
CA ALA A 137 22.27 3.13 15.03
C ALA A 137 21.45 2.79 16.29
N GLU A 138 21.96 3.18 17.45
CA GLU A 138 21.40 2.95 18.78
C GLU A 138 19.87 3.08 18.86
N PRO A 139 19.17 2.30 19.69
CA PRO A 139 17.72 2.24 19.73
C PRO A 139 17.11 3.49 20.38
N THR A 140 17.10 4.61 19.69
CA THR A 140 16.22 5.70 20.08
C THR A 140 14.81 5.30 19.64
N GLU A 141 13.95 5.02 20.59
CA GLU A 141 12.53 4.74 20.35
C GLU A 141 11.92 5.95 19.64
N GLU A 142 11.67 5.81 18.34
CA GLU A 142 11.04 6.89 17.58
C GLU A 142 9.52 6.77 17.73
N ARG A 143 8.98 7.44 18.72
CA ARG A 143 7.54 7.51 18.97
C ARG A 143 7.01 8.87 18.53
N LEU A 144 5.96 8.84 17.74
CA LEU A 144 5.18 10.01 17.39
C LEU A 144 3.84 9.92 18.11
N GLY A 145 3.35 11.05 18.61
CA GLY A 145 2.04 11.08 19.26
C GLY A 145 1.37 12.43 19.13
N VAL A 146 0.07 12.43 18.90
CA VAL A 146 -0.80 13.61 18.98
C VAL A 146 -2.13 13.18 19.57
N ASP A 147 -2.55 13.85 20.63
CA ASP A 147 -3.74 13.52 21.43
C ASP A 147 -3.66 12.06 21.94
N ASP A 148 -4.65 11.22 21.60
CA ASP A 148 -4.75 9.82 21.97
C ASP A 148 -4.20 8.84 20.91
N VAL A 149 -3.55 9.34 19.84
CA VAL A 149 -2.93 8.52 18.81
C VAL A 149 -1.41 8.47 19.02
N GLU A 150 -0.88 7.26 19.17
CA GLU A 150 0.53 6.97 19.33
C GLU A 150 1.02 6.05 18.20
N VAL A 151 2.19 6.34 17.66
CA VAL A 151 2.83 5.56 16.60
C VAL A 151 4.24 5.18 17.03
N ASP A 152 4.52 3.91 17.08
CA ASP A 152 5.88 3.38 17.13
C ASP A 152 6.34 3.18 15.68
N VAL A 153 7.16 4.11 15.20
CA VAL A 153 7.58 4.13 13.79
C VAL A 153 8.41 2.89 13.45
N ARG A 154 9.27 2.46 14.34
CA ARG A 154 10.16 1.30 14.10
C ARG A 154 9.40 -0.02 14.08
N ARG A 155 8.42 -0.18 14.97
CA ARG A 155 7.62 -1.41 15.06
C ARG A 155 6.41 -1.42 14.14
N HIS A 156 6.15 -0.31 13.43
CA HIS A 156 4.94 -0.12 12.62
C HIS A 156 3.64 -0.38 13.42
N VAL A 157 3.63 0.02 14.69
CA VAL A 157 2.49 -0.16 15.59
C VAL A 157 1.82 1.18 15.81
N VAL A 158 0.49 1.19 15.62
CA VAL A 158 -0.35 2.36 15.90
C VAL A 158 -1.31 2.00 17.03
N ARG A 159 -1.46 2.90 17.97
CA ARG A 159 -2.43 2.82 19.05
C ARG A 159 -3.30 4.07 19.09
N ARG A 160 -4.56 3.89 19.45
CA ARG A 160 -5.48 4.98 19.76
C ARG A 160 -6.06 4.73 21.16
N ALA A 161 -5.89 5.67 22.06
CA ALA A 161 -6.29 5.51 23.47
C ALA A 161 -5.81 4.15 24.05
N GLY A 162 -4.57 3.75 23.74
CA GLY A 162 -3.97 2.47 24.14
C GLY A 162 -4.39 1.25 23.32
N ALA A 163 -5.52 1.29 22.59
CA ALA A 163 -5.99 0.18 21.78
C ALA A 163 -5.24 0.12 20.43
N PRO A 164 -4.86 -1.07 19.92
CA PRO A 164 -4.18 -1.19 18.63
C PRO A 164 -5.12 -0.83 17.48
N VAL A 165 -4.55 -0.13 16.48
CA VAL A 165 -5.24 0.22 15.22
C VAL A 165 -4.50 -0.42 14.06
N GLU A 166 -5.18 -1.29 13.33
CA GLU A 166 -4.59 -1.97 12.17
C GLU A 166 -4.62 -1.10 10.93
N LEU A 167 -3.45 -0.75 10.42
CA LEU A 167 -3.28 0.04 9.21
C LEU A 167 -2.58 -0.77 8.11
N THR A 168 -2.92 -0.47 6.84
CA THR A 168 -2.09 -0.91 5.71
C THR A 168 -0.78 -0.11 5.70
N ALA A 169 0.23 -0.57 4.95
CA ALA A 169 1.50 0.14 4.85
C ALA A 169 1.34 1.59 4.34
N VAL A 170 0.42 1.81 3.40
CA VAL A 170 0.14 3.16 2.89
C VAL A 170 -0.54 4.04 3.93
N GLU A 171 -1.55 3.51 4.63
CA GLU A 171 -2.23 4.24 5.69
C GLU A 171 -1.28 4.62 6.82
N PHE A 172 -0.36 3.71 7.17
CA PHE A 172 0.69 3.98 8.15
C PHE A 172 1.59 5.13 7.71
N ASN A 173 2.10 5.10 6.47
CA ASN A 173 2.98 6.14 5.94
C ASN A 173 2.27 7.50 5.85
N VAL A 174 0.97 7.50 5.43
CA VAL A 174 0.16 8.72 5.45
C VAL A 174 0.06 9.28 6.87
N LEU A 175 -0.22 8.42 7.85
CA LEU A 175 -0.33 8.83 9.25
C LEU A 175 1.00 9.38 9.77
N GLU A 176 2.10 8.66 9.55
CA GLU A 176 3.44 9.08 9.99
C GLU A 176 3.80 10.46 9.46
N ILE A 177 3.67 10.69 8.14
CA ILE A 177 3.99 11.97 7.52
C ILE A 177 3.12 13.10 8.11
N LEU A 178 1.83 12.84 8.29
CA LEU A 178 0.90 13.82 8.85
C LEU A 178 1.17 14.11 10.32
N LEU A 179 1.56 13.12 11.12
CA LEU A 179 1.92 13.32 12.53
C LEU A 179 3.23 14.10 12.70
N ARG A 180 4.25 13.82 11.86
CA ARG A 180 5.50 14.59 11.86
C ARG A 180 5.27 16.06 11.55
N ALA A 181 4.30 16.36 10.71
CA ALA A 181 3.88 17.71 10.31
C ALA A 181 2.64 18.20 11.07
N ALA A 182 2.28 17.60 12.22
CA ALA A 182 1.04 17.94 12.92
C ALA A 182 0.92 19.43 13.23
N GLY A 183 -0.22 20.02 12.93
CA GLY A 183 -0.47 21.47 12.97
C GLY A 183 -0.08 22.22 11.69
N THR A 184 0.57 21.55 10.73
CA THR A 184 0.99 22.15 9.45
C THR A 184 0.37 21.42 8.28
N VAL A 185 0.09 22.12 7.20
CA VAL A 185 -0.49 21.54 5.98
C VAL A 185 0.59 20.81 5.19
N VAL A 186 0.38 19.53 4.94
CA VAL A 186 1.19 18.73 4.02
C VAL A 186 0.54 18.78 2.64
N ARG A 187 1.29 19.19 1.61
CA ARG A 187 0.79 19.29 0.23
C ARG A 187 0.47 17.90 -0.32
N ARG A 188 -0.53 17.86 -1.22
CA ARG A 188 -0.98 16.57 -1.83
C ARG A 188 0.15 15.83 -2.54
N ASP A 189 0.98 16.55 -3.30
CA ASP A 189 2.08 15.98 -4.05
C ASP A 189 3.24 15.48 -3.16
N GLU A 190 3.49 16.15 -2.06
CA GLU A 190 4.44 15.73 -1.03
C GLU A 190 3.96 14.48 -0.31
N LEU A 191 2.71 14.49 0.17
CA LEU A 191 2.10 13.36 0.86
C LEU A 191 2.03 12.11 -0.06
N ALA A 192 1.70 12.30 -1.33
CA ALA A 192 1.67 11.21 -2.30
C ALA A 192 3.07 10.63 -2.56
N ARG A 193 4.08 11.46 -2.79
CA ARG A 193 5.46 10.98 -2.98
C ARG A 193 5.97 10.22 -1.75
N GLY A 194 5.71 10.73 -0.56
CA GLY A 194 6.11 10.07 0.69
C GLY A 194 5.33 8.78 0.94
N ALA A 195 3.99 8.84 0.91
CA ALA A 195 3.14 7.72 1.29
C ALA A 195 2.90 6.70 0.16
N LEU A 196 2.77 7.13 -1.10
CA LEU A 196 2.57 6.24 -2.25
C LEU A 196 3.87 5.93 -3.00
N GLY A 197 4.97 6.61 -2.69
CA GLY A 197 6.27 6.44 -3.37
C GLY A 197 6.26 6.87 -4.84
N ARG A 198 5.25 7.64 -5.26
CA ARG A 198 5.05 8.10 -6.64
C ARG A 198 4.31 9.43 -6.68
N ALA A 199 4.39 10.12 -7.81
CA ALA A 199 3.53 11.28 -8.07
C ALA A 199 2.08 10.85 -8.34
N LEU A 200 1.14 11.77 -8.09
CA LEU A 200 -0.25 11.58 -8.51
C LEU A 200 -0.38 11.86 -10.01
N MET A 201 -1.11 10.99 -10.69
CA MET A 201 -1.55 11.24 -12.06
C MET A 201 -2.77 12.19 -12.06
N PRO A 202 -3.08 12.85 -13.17
CA PRO A 202 -4.34 13.58 -13.31
C PRO A 202 -5.54 12.69 -12.91
N PHE A 203 -6.45 13.22 -12.10
CA PHE A 203 -7.63 12.52 -11.58
C PHE A 203 -7.35 11.32 -10.66
N ASP A 204 -6.10 11.14 -10.22
CA ASP A 204 -5.75 10.09 -9.25
C ASP A 204 -6.30 10.43 -7.86
N ARG A 205 -7.24 9.60 -7.40
CA ARG A 205 -7.87 9.72 -6.08
C ARG A 205 -7.34 8.75 -5.03
N SER A 206 -6.27 7.99 -5.34
CA SER A 206 -5.74 6.98 -4.42
C SER A 206 -5.41 7.57 -3.04
N LEU A 207 -4.78 8.73 -3.01
CA LEU A 207 -4.46 9.40 -1.74
C LEU A 207 -5.72 9.74 -0.94
N ASP A 208 -6.77 10.25 -1.60
CA ASP A 208 -8.03 10.62 -0.93
C ASP A 208 -8.71 9.41 -0.31
N VAL A 209 -8.67 8.26 -0.99
CA VAL A 209 -9.23 7.00 -0.49
C VAL A 209 -8.45 6.52 0.73
N HIS A 210 -7.12 6.50 0.68
CA HIS A 210 -6.30 6.10 1.84
C HIS A 210 -6.52 7.04 3.03
N VAL A 211 -6.61 8.35 2.82
CA VAL A 211 -6.93 9.31 3.89
C VAL A 211 -8.34 9.07 4.44
N SER A 212 -9.34 8.81 3.59
CA SER A 212 -10.71 8.50 4.02
C SER A 212 -10.76 7.27 4.92
N ARG A 213 -10.04 6.20 4.54
CA ARG A 213 -9.95 4.97 5.34
C ARG A 213 -9.23 5.19 6.66
N LEU A 214 -8.12 5.93 6.63
CA LEU A 214 -7.38 6.28 7.82
C LEU A 214 -8.26 7.06 8.80
N ARG A 215 -9.06 8.02 8.32
CA ARG A 215 -10.06 8.74 9.13
C ARG A 215 -11.07 7.80 9.79
N LYS A 216 -11.61 6.84 9.03
CA LYS A 216 -12.56 5.83 9.56
C LYS A 216 -11.94 4.98 10.67
N LYS A 217 -10.69 4.55 10.50
CA LYS A 217 -9.97 3.72 11.47
C LYS A 217 -9.57 4.48 12.73
N LEU A 218 -9.11 5.72 12.58
CA LEU A 218 -8.72 6.57 13.70
C LEU A 218 -9.94 7.18 14.43
N GLY A 219 -11.07 7.35 13.72
CA GLY A 219 -12.26 8.03 14.25
C GLY A 219 -12.02 9.51 14.59
N PRO A 220 -13.02 10.17 15.20
CA PRO A 220 -12.92 11.57 15.61
C PRO A 220 -11.99 11.73 16.82
N ARG A 221 -11.59 12.96 17.10
CA ARG A 221 -10.92 13.38 18.33
C ARG A 221 -11.87 13.29 19.53
N ALA A 222 -11.33 13.41 20.73
CA ALA A 222 -12.13 13.40 21.96
C ALA A 222 -13.15 14.56 22.02
N ASP A 223 -12.84 15.70 21.40
CA ASP A 223 -13.70 16.86 21.26
C ASP A 223 -14.76 16.72 20.13
N GLY A 224 -14.79 15.59 19.43
CA GLY A 224 -15.65 15.35 18.28
C GLY A 224 -15.13 15.91 16.96
N GLY A 225 -14.03 16.64 16.96
CA GLY A 225 -13.43 17.25 15.77
C GLY A 225 -12.72 16.24 14.86
N GLU A 226 -12.50 16.63 13.61
CA GLU A 226 -11.72 15.83 12.64
C GLU A 226 -10.23 15.84 12.99
N ARG A 227 -9.61 14.66 13.05
CA ARG A 227 -8.14 14.52 13.21
C ARG A 227 -7.37 14.94 11.98
N ILE A 228 -7.83 14.54 10.82
CA ILE A 228 -7.22 14.86 9.54
C ILE A 228 -8.18 15.76 8.78
N ARG A 229 -7.79 16.99 8.55
CA ARG A 229 -8.58 17.96 7.79
C ARG A 229 -8.07 18.05 6.35
N ALA A 230 -8.99 18.13 5.38
CA ALA A 230 -8.64 18.37 4.00
C ALA A 230 -8.73 19.88 3.71
N LEU A 231 -7.64 20.45 3.19
CA LEU A 231 -7.64 21.79 2.62
C LEU A 231 -7.79 21.64 1.10
N ARG A 232 -8.96 22.04 0.60
CA ARG A 232 -9.34 21.84 -0.81
C ARG A 232 -8.25 22.36 -1.74
N ALA A 233 -7.85 21.54 -2.71
CA ALA A 233 -6.80 21.81 -3.70
C ALA A 233 -5.37 22.02 -3.13
N VAL A 234 -5.16 22.01 -1.82
CA VAL A 234 -3.86 22.24 -1.18
C VAL A 234 -3.27 20.94 -0.63
N GLY A 235 -3.94 20.31 0.34
CA GLY A 235 -3.39 19.15 1.01
C GLY A 235 -4.19 18.71 2.22
N TYR A 236 -3.48 18.10 3.18
CA TYR A 236 -4.05 17.58 4.41
C TYR A 236 -3.30 18.12 5.62
N LEU A 237 -4.01 18.27 6.71
CA LEU A 237 -3.50 18.72 8.00
C LEU A 237 -3.92 17.71 9.08
N TYR A 238 -2.99 17.24 9.89
CA TYR A 238 -3.34 16.58 11.16
C TYR A 238 -3.57 17.66 12.22
N ALA A 239 -4.79 17.74 12.73
CA ALA A 239 -5.16 18.74 13.73
C ALA A 239 -4.51 18.41 15.08
N ARG A 240 -3.91 19.40 15.73
CA ARG A 240 -3.53 19.33 17.14
C ARG A 240 -4.69 19.80 18.00
N GLY A 241 -4.81 19.25 19.22
CA GLY A 241 -5.67 19.82 20.23
C GLY A 241 -5.24 21.25 20.55
N ASP A 242 -6.20 22.14 20.73
CA ASP A 242 -5.89 23.39 21.41
C ASP A 242 -5.53 23.03 22.85
N SER A 243 -4.26 23.29 23.23
CA SER A 243 -3.74 23.08 24.59
C SER A 243 -4.32 24.10 25.51
#